data_f22099b38f86c7eaa6fa61bc2ba03904
#
_entry.id   f22099b38f86c7eaa6fa61bc2ba03904
#
_cell.length_a   1.000
_cell.length_b   1.000
_cell.length_c   1.000
_cell.angle_alpha   90.00
_cell.angle_beta   90.00
_cell.angle_gamma   90.00
#
_symmetry.space_group_name_H-M   'P 1'
#
loop_
_entity.id
_entity.type
_entity.pdbx_description
1 polymer ?
#
loop_
_entity_poly.entity_id
_entity_poly.type
_entity_poly.pdbx_seq_one_letter_code
_entity_poly.pdbx_strand_id
1 'polypeptide(L)'
;NSDIHRGDWGMPVAQIITYCELKNIDFDTLSIEMLEEIYPSSSKKYSDDESFKVMSQETNRKLSVGEELAVSRWKKISDLTLSSLKETLSSLDHDFDFWWGESTVNNLIPKMLEELKKSNKIEKDGNAYISSEITEPRILITKSDGSYLYITTDLATASKRNKEIPHDKVLYVTDNRQKLHFEQLFQSLKFFDFPDKEYEHIGFGTINDSKGNPLKTRDGGNLKLVDLYDQSFKYIQEINNSLPLEEIHCLTNTVLTFSDLITNRKTDYKFDLEKFTNVSGKTGIYVQYAQVRASKLIESMELDEEGQNNKLVPLGEIERNLVMGLGNIEFFLDLSLKNSEPHHLANYLYDISNLFNSFYQDSNIKKIEDEAERSQKILITTLFIQYSHLVMSCLGI
;
A
#
# COMPACT_ATOMS: atom_id res chain seq x y z
N ASN A 1 -11.25 6.21 -4.99
CA ASN A 1 -10.29 7.24 -4.58
C ASN A 1 -9.31 6.67 -3.57
N SER A 2 -8.05 7.04 -3.67
CA SER A 2 -6.93 6.64 -2.82
C SER A 2 -6.31 7.85 -2.12
N ASP A 3 -5.89 7.68 -0.86
CA ASP A 3 -5.30 8.74 -0.04
C ASP A 3 -4.12 8.19 0.78
N ILE A 4 -2.98 8.82 0.65
CA ILE A 4 -1.84 8.63 1.57
C ILE A 4 -1.99 9.61 2.73
N HIS A 5 -2.48 9.13 3.86
CA HIS A 5 -2.63 9.94 5.08
C HIS A 5 -1.34 9.96 5.89
N ARG A 6 -0.67 11.12 5.90
CA ARG A 6 0.66 11.28 6.51
C ARG A 6 0.56 11.82 7.94
N GLY A 7 1.40 11.29 8.84
CA GLY A 7 1.62 11.87 10.17
C GLY A 7 2.56 13.08 10.09
N ASP A 8 2.13 14.16 9.48
CA ASP A 8 2.94 15.34 9.18
C ASP A 8 2.74 16.48 10.19
N TRP A 9 2.17 16.21 11.36
CA TRP A 9 1.85 17.21 12.37
C TRP A 9 2.18 16.72 13.79
N GLY A 10 2.24 17.66 14.74
CA GLY A 10 2.32 17.35 16.15
C GLY A 10 3.73 17.14 16.68
N MET A 11 3.82 16.38 17.78
CA MET A 11 5.05 16.28 18.57
C MET A 11 6.28 15.77 17.80
N PRO A 12 6.18 14.75 16.90
CA PRO A 12 7.37 14.29 16.16
C PRO A 12 8.00 15.39 15.32
N VAL A 13 7.19 16.20 14.63
CA VAL A 13 7.70 17.33 13.83
C VAL A 13 8.26 18.45 14.73
N ALA A 14 7.61 18.72 15.85
CA ALA A 14 8.11 19.69 16.83
C ALA A 14 9.49 19.29 17.39
N GLN A 15 9.73 18.00 17.62
CA GLN A 15 11.05 17.47 18.02
C GLN A 15 12.11 17.72 16.95
N ILE A 16 11.79 17.48 15.67
CA ILE A 16 12.70 17.76 14.55
C ILE A 16 13.04 19.25 14.49
N ILE A 17 12.03 20.12 14.55
CA ILE A 17 12.22 21.59 14.52
C ILE A 17 13.12 22.01 15.68
N THR A 18 12.80 21.58 16.90
CA THR A 18 13.56 21.91 18.10
C THR A 18 15.01 21.43 18.03
N TYR A 19 15.22 20.24 17.46
CA TYR A 19 16.56 19.68 17.27
C TYR A 19 17.37 20.51 16.27
N CYS A 20 16.79 20.89 15.15
CA CYS A 20 17.42 21.75 14.15
C CYS A 20 17.81 23.12 14.75
N GLU A 21 16.90 23.74 15.51
CA GLU A 21 17.17 24.99 16.20
C GLU A 21 18.33 24.86 17.19
N LEU A 22 18.32 23.84 18.04
CA LEU A 22 19.37 23.59 19.03
C LEU A 22 20.74 23.36 18.39
N LYS A 23 20.77 22.76 17.22
CA LYS A 23 21.99 22.45 16.46
C LYS A 23 22.37 23.55 15.47
N ASN A 24 21.61 24.65 15.37
CA ASN A 24 21.76 25.71 14.39
C ASN A 24 21.79 25.19 12.95
N ILE A 25 20.95 24.20 12.64
CA ILE A 25 20.79 23.67 11.29
C ILE A 25 19.88 24.61 10.51
N ASP A 26 20.34 25.04 9.34
CA ASP A 26 19.56 25.88 8.46
C ASP A 26 18.49 25.05 7.75
N PHE A 27 17.22 25.46 7.87
CA PHE A 27 16.08 24.78 7.26
C PHE A 27 16.07 24.88 5.74
N ASP A 28 16.79 25.82 5.15
CA ASP A 28 16.92 25.96 3.70
C ASP A 28 17.91 24.96 3.09
N THR A 29 18.77 24.39 3.92
CA THR A 29 19.76 23.38 3.51
C THR A 29 19.38 21.94 3.92
N LEU A 30 18.21 21.75 4.53
CA LEU A 30 17.75 20.42 4.91
C LEU A 30 17.61 19.51 3.68
N SER A 31 18.10 18.29 3.82
CA SER A 31 17.88 17.20 2.87
C SER A 31 17.12 16.04 3.53
N ILE A 32 16.64 15.10 2.74
CA ILE A 32 15.93 13.93 3.27
C ILE A 32 16.86 13.05 4.10
N GLU A 33 18.14 12.90 3.69
CA GLU A 33 19.16 12.14 4.41
C GLU A 33 19.42 12.76 5.78
N MET A 34 19.49 14.09 5.86
CA MET A 34 19.62 14.79 7.15
C MET A 34 18.40 14.54 8.05
N LEU A 35 17.18 14.57 7.52
CA LEU A 35 15.97 14.30 8.29
C LEU A 35 15.94 12.86 8.82
N GLU A 36 16.48 11.91 8.10
CA GLU A 36 16.58 10.50 8.52
C GLU A 36 17.52 10.30 9.71
N GLU A 37 18.55 11.12 9.83
CA GLU A 37 19.44 11.13 11.01
C GLU A 37 18.86 11.95 12.18
N ILE A 38 18.21 13.06 11.85
CA ILE A 38 17.63 13.99 12.82
C ILE A 38 16.43 13.34 13.53
N TYR A 39 15.55 12.64 12.83
CA TYR A 39 14.34 12.09 13.42
C TYR A 39 14.62 11.12 14.58
N PRO A 40 15.41 10.04 14.43
CA PRO A 40 15.73 9.16 15.55
C PRO A 40 16.54 9.86 16.64
N SER A 41 17.44 10.78 16.27
CA SER A 41 18.26 11.56 17.22
C SER A 41 17.41 12.49 18.07
N SER A 42 16.44 13.17 17.47
CA SER A 42 15.51 14.07 18.17
C SER A 42 14.56 13.29 19.08
N SER A 43 14.05 12.15 18.61
CA SER A 43 13.17 11.27 19.39
C SER A 43 13.89 10.68 20.62
N LYS A 44 15.13 10.22 20.44
CA LYS A 44 15.97 9.76 21.57
C LYS A 44 16.24 10.89 22.55
N LYS A 45 16.62 12.08 22.06
CA LYS A 45 16.88 13.24 22.91
C LYS A 45 15.63 13.66 23.69
N TYR A 46 14.45 13.58 23.08
CA TYR A 46 13.17 13.86 23.75
C TYR A 46 12.91 12.90 24.93
N SER A 47 13.34 11.65 24.82
CA SER A 47 13.22 10.66 25.90
C SER A 47 14.24 10.87 27.03
N ASP A 48 15.46 11.31 26.68
CA ASP A 48 16.61 11.31 27.58
C ASP A 48 16.87 12.68 28.24
N ASP A 49 16.33 13.79 27.72
CA ASP A 49 16.62 15.18 28.12
C ASP A 49 15.34 15.96 28.40
N GLU A 50 15.04 16.19 29.69
CA GLU A 50 13.82 16.89 30.12
C GLU A 50 13.78 18.35 29.61
N SER A 51 14.92 19.01 29.46
CA SER A 51 14.96 20.38 28.93
C SER A 51 14.58 20.42 27.47
N PHE A 52 15.05 19.45 26.65
CA PHE A 52 14.68 19.29 25.26
C PHE A 52 13.20 18.94 25.11
N LYS A 53 12.68 18.13 26.01
CA LYS A 53 11.27 17.78 26.05
C LYS A 53 10.37 19.02 26.26
N VAL A 54 10.71 19.87 27.23
CA VAL A 54 9.98 21.13 27.47
C VAL A 54 10.05 22.05 26.23
N MET A 55 11.22 22.18 25.62
CA MET A 55 11.40 22.97 24.39
C MET A 55 10.55 22.45 23.24
N SER A 56 10.53 21.11 23.05
CA SER A 56 9.73 20.47 22.00
C SER A 56 8.22 20.64 22.23
N GLN A 57 7.77 20.61 23.50
CA GLN A 57 6.38 20.88 23.86
C GLN A 57 6.00 22.34 23.54
N GLU A 58 6.88 23.29 23.80
CA GLU A 58 6.65 24.70 23.44
C GLU A 58 6.63 24.90 21.92
N THR A 59 7.52 24.23 21.17
CA THR A 59 7.47 24.23 19.70
C THR A 59 6.17 23.64 19.17
N ASN A 60 5.70 22.53 19.76
CA ASN A 60 4.41 21.94 19.41
C ASN A 60 3.23 22.89 19.70
N ARG A 61 3.27 23.60 20.83
CA ARG A 61 2.28 24.63 21.15
C ARG A 61 2.28 25.76 20.11
N LYS A 62 3.48 26.26 19.71
CA LYS A 62 3.62 27.30 18.67
C LYS A 62 3.04 26.85 17.34
N LEU A 63 3.32 25.62 16.94
CA LEU A 63 2.70 25.01 15.74
C LEU A 63 1.17 24.99 15.85
N SER A 64 0.64 24.54 16.99
CA SER A 64 -0.80 24.41 17.20
C SER A 64 -1.56 25.73 17.15
N VAL A 65 -0.92 26.82 17.55
CA VAL A 65 -1.51 28.17 17.47
C VAL A 65 -1.21 28.90 16.16
N GLY A 66 -0.48 28.24 15.23
CA GLY A 66 -0.19 28.80 13.91
C GLY A 66 0.91 29.89 13.92
N GLU A 67 1.88 29.83 14.85
CA GLU A 67 2.96 30.79 14.88
C GLU A 67 3.77 30.72 13.57
N GLU A 68 3.95 31.85 12.90
CA GLU A 68 4.42 31.97 11.53
C GLU A 68 5.76 31.27 11.30
N LEU A 69 6.72 31.44 12.20
CA LEU A 69 8.04 30.84 12.07
C LEU A 69 8.01 29.32 12.24
N ALA A 70 7.25 28.81 13.22
CA ALA A 70 7.09 27.38 13.45
C ALA A 70 6.37 26.71 12.26
N VAL A 71 5.34 27.35 11.73
CA VAL A 71 4.61 26.88 10.54
C VAL A 71 5.50 26.90 9.29
N SER A 72 6.30 27.93 9.08
CA SER A 72 7.24 28.00 7.97
C SER A 72 8.26 26.84 7.99
N ARG A 73 8.83 26.55 9.16
CA ARG A 73 9.78 25.43 9.36
C ARG A 73 9.11 24.08 9.15
N TRP A 74 7.92 23.89 9.71
CA TRP A 74 7.11 22.71 9.48
C TRP A 74 6.87 22.50 8.00
N LYS A 75 6.49 23.54 7.26
CA LYS A 75 6.20 23.43 5.82
C LYS A 75 7.40 22.92 5.04
N LYS A 76 8.61 23.43 5.30
CA LYS A 76 9.84 22.96 4.66
C LYS A 76 10.08 21.46 4.87
N ILE A 77 9.92 20.98 6.12
CA ILE A 77 10.06 19.56 6.45
C ILE A 77 8.97 18.72 5.74
N SER A 78 7.72 19.18 5.79
CA SER A 78 6.59 18.49 5.17
C SER A 78 6.71 18.41 3.65
N ASP A 79 7.11 19.50 2.98
CA ASP A 79 7.29 19.56 1.54
C ASP A 79 8.43 18.63 1.09
N LEU A 80 9.56 18.62 1.81
CA LEU A 80 10.71 17.76 1.54
C LEU A 80 10.34 16.26 1.69
N THR A 81 9.66 15.92 2.78
CA THR A 81 9.21 14.55 3.04
C THR A 81 8.18 14.09 2.00
N LEU A 82 7.26 14.98 1.61
CA LEU A 82 6.26 14.67 0.60
C LEU A 82 6.88 14.41 -0.77
N SER A 83 7.86 15.23 -1.20
CA SER A 83 8.58 15.01 -2.45
C SER A 83 9.28 13.67 -2.47
N SER A 84 10.03 13.33 -1.44
CA SER A 84 10.73 12.05 -1.34
C SER A 84 9.78 10.86 -1.35
N LEU A 85 8.64 10.97 -0.64
CA LEU A 85 7.62 9.91 -0.65
C LEU A 85 7.00 9.72 -2.04
N LYS A 86 6.70 10.80 -2.75
CA LYS A 86 6.18 10.73 -4.11
C LYS A 86 7.18 10.11 -5.07
N GLU A 87 8.45 10.48 -5.01
CA GLU A 87 9.52 9.89 -5.82
C GLU A 87 9.63 8.38 -5.58
N THR A 88 9.64 7.95 -4.31
CA THR A 88 9.70 6.52 -3.95
C THR A 88 8.50 5.75 -4.48
N LEU A 89 7.29 6.28 -4.35
CA LEU A 89 6.08 5.58 -4.81
C LEU A 89 5.97 5.60 -6.35
N SER A 90 6.43 6.68 -6.99
CA SER A 90 6.51 6.74 -8.46
C SER A 90 7.50 5.72 -9.03
N SER A 91 8.60 5.40 -8.34
CA SER A 91 9.52 4.33 -8.78
C SER A 91 8.89 2.94 -8.74
N LEU A 92 7.76 2.78 -8.03
CA LEU A 92 6.96 1.57 -7.96
C LEU A 92 5.69 1.63 -8.84
N ASP A 93 5.58 2.64 -9.71
CA ASP A 93 4.40 2.93 -10.54
C ASP A 93 3.10 3.12 -9.70
N HIS A 94 3.25 3.62 -8.47
CA HIS A 94 2.12 3.91 -7.59
C HIS A 94 1.84 5.40 -7.52
N ASP A 95 0.58 5.78 -7.77
CA ASP A 95 0.07 7.13 -7.61
C ASP A 95 -1.22 7.12 -6.77
N PHE A 96 -1.55 8.27 -6.18
CA PHE A 96 -2.69 8.42 -5.29
C PHE A 96 -3.47 9.69 -5.63
N ASP A 97 -4.79 9.61 -5.53
CA ASP A 97 -5.67 10.75 -5.80
C ASP A 97 -5.45 11.89 -4.79
N PHE A 98 -5.16 11.53 -3.53
CA PHE A 98 -4.97 12.48 -2.44
C PHE A 98 -3.69 12.18 -1.65
N TRP A 99 -3.07 13.25 -1.17
CA TRP A 99 -1.86 13.23 -0.35
C TRP A 99 -2.09 14.03 0.93
N TRP A 100 -3.17 13.72 1.62
CA TRP A 100 -3.53 14.43 2.83
C TRP A 100 -2.64 14.02 4.00
N GLY A 101 -2.43 14.98 4.91
CA GLY A 101 -1.77 14.73 6.18
C GLY A 101 -2.67 15.15 7.33
N GLU A 102 -2.30 14.79 8.55
CA GLU A 102 -2.95 15.25 9.78
C GLU A 102 -3.08 16.79 9.83
N SER A 103 -2.09 17.50 9.25
CA SER A 103 -2.09 18.96 9.13
C SER A 103 -3.32 19.51 8.40
N THR A 104 -3.88 18.77 7.44
CA THR A 104 -5.01 19.22 6.60
C THR A 104 -6.33 19.31 7.38
N VAL A 105 -6.44 18.68 8.53
CA VAL A 105 -7.65 18.65 9.35
C VAL A 105 -7.51 19.41 10.67
N ASN A 106 -6.34 19.89 10.99
CA ASN A 106 -6.07 20.56 12.26
C ASN A 106 -6.99 21.77 12.51
N ASN A 107 -7.29 22.55 11.48
CA ASN A 107 -8.20 23.68 11.53
C ASN A 107 -9.68 23.29 11.67
N LEU A 108 -10.04 22.04 11.39
CA LEU A 108 -11.41 21.54 11.50
C LEU A 108 -11.74 21.05 12.91
N ILE A 109 -10.72 20.64 13.68
CA ILE A 109 -10.89 20.05 15.01
C ILE A 109 -11.61 20.98 15.99
N PRO A 110 -11.28 22.28 16.14
CA PRO A 110 -11.95 23.15 17.09
C PRO A 110 -13.46 23.21 16.86
N LYS A 111 -13.90 23.35 15.61
CA LYS A 111 -15.33 23.38 15.25
C LYS A 111 -16.00 22.03 15.53
N MET A 112 -15.37 20.92 15.19
CA MET A 112 -15.87 19.57 15.49
C MET A 112 -16.05 19.39 17.01
N LEU A 113 -15.09 19.80 17.83
CA LEU A 113 -15.18 19.71 19.28
C LEU A 113 -16.35 20.55 19.85
N GLU A 114 -16.58 21.73 19.31
CA GLU A 114 -17.75 22.55 19.71
C GLU A 114 -19.08 21.87 19.38
N GLU A 115 -19.16 21.23 18.21
CA GLU A 115 -20.35 20.47 17.81
C GLU A 115 -20.57 19.27 18.74
N LEU A 116 -19.51 18.50 19.07
CA LEU A 116 -19.58 17.38 20.00
C LEU A 116 -19.95 17.81 21.44
N LYS A 117 -19.49 18.98 21.90
CA LYS A 117 -19.93 19.57 23.20
C LYS A 117 -21.40 19.93 23.19
N LYS A 118 -21.87 20.58 22.13
CA LYS A 118 -23.28 21.02 22.01
C LYS A 118 -24.26 19.83 21.96
N SER A 119 -23.84 18.72 21.39
CA SER A 119 -24.61 17.48 21.34
C SER A 119 -24.52 16.63 22.60
N ASN A 120 -23.80 17.07 23.64
CA ASN A 120 -23.53 16.34 24.87
C ASN A 120 -22.85 14.97 24.65
N LYS A 121 -22.11 14.82 23.56
CA LYS A 121 -21.38 13.58 23.22
C LYS A 121 -20.03 13.50 23.90
N ILE A 122 -19.48 14.62 24.36
CA ILE A 122 -18.25 14.68 25.14
C ILE A 122 -18.48 15.48 26.44
N GLU A 123 -17.78 15.06 27.48
CA GLU A 123 -17.83 15.70 28.79
C GLU A 123 -16.41 16.06 29.26
N LYS A 124 -16.33 16.97 30.22
CA LYS A 124 -15.06 17.41 30.76
C LYS A 124 -14.58 16.48 31.87
N ASP A 125 -13.36 16.01 31.78
CA ASP A 125 -12.67 15.27 32.84
C ASP A 125 -11.38 16.00 33.22
N GLY A 126 -11.42 16.74 34.33
CA GLY A 126 -10.39 17.70 34.67
C GLY A 126 -10.21 18.78 33.58
N ASN A 127 -9.05 18.84 32.95
CA ASN A 127 -8.79 19.73 31.81
C ASN A 127 -8.93 19.02 30.44
N ALA A 128 -9.14 17.70 30.43
CA ALA A 128 -9.34 16.91 29.22
C ALA A 128 -10.80 16.85 28.81
N TYR A 129 -11.07 16.38 27.60
CA TYR A 129 -12.39 15.98 27.14
C TYR A 129 -12.40 14.49 26.82
N ILE A 130 -13.44 13.81 27.30
CA ILE A 130 -13.70 12.39 27.07
C ILE A 130 -15.09 12.19 26.48
N SER A 131 -15.32 11.04 25.87
CA SER A 131 -16.68 10.65 25.44
C SER A 131 -17.61 10.54 26.64
N SER A 132 -18.87 11.06 26.52
CA SER A 132 -19.88 11.05 27.61
C SER A 132 -20.33 9.65 27.94
N GLU A 133 -20.53 8.82 26.93
CA GLU A 133 -20.83 7.39 27.05
C GLU A 133 -20.10 6.69 25.93
N ILE A 134 -19.32 5.69 26.21
CA ILE A 134 -18.89 4.64 25.28
C ILE A 134 -18.40 3.48 26.11
N THR A 135 -18.47 2.30 25.51
CA THR A 135 -17.84 1.06 25.95
C THR A 135 -16.51 1.29 26.69
N GLU A 136 -16.31 0.65 27.80
CA GLU A 136 -15.05 0.76 28.54
C GLU A 136 -13.85 0.22 27.69
N PRO A 137 -12.74 0.99 27.61
CA PRO A 137 -12.51 2.28 28.24
C PRO A 137 -13.10 3.46 27.43
N ARG A 138 -13.49 4.54 28.12
CA ARG A 138 -13.94 5.80 27.49
C ARG A 138 -12.86 6.38 26.59
N ILE A 139 -13.26 7.02 25.50
CA ILE A 139 -12.34 7.58 24.53
C ILE A 139 -11.92 8.98 24.96
N LEU A 140 -10.62 9.16 25.14
CA LEU A 140 -10.01 10.45 25.40
C LEU A 140 -9.94 11.23 24.08
N ILE A 141 -10.54 12.42 24.07
CA ILE A 141 -10.62 13.30 22.88
C ILE A 141 -9.53 14.36 22.90
N THR A 142 -9.31 15.00 24.06
CA THR A 142 -8.18 15.93 24.23
C THR A 142 -7.41 15.58 25.51
N LYS A 143 -6.13 15.86 25.52
CA LYS A 143 -5.32 15.76 26.72
C LYS A 143 -5.58 16.94 27.66
N SER A 144 -5.06 16.85 28.89
CA SER A 144 -5.19 17.90 29.90
C SER A 144 -4.48 19.19 29.54
N ASP A 145 -3.49 19.15 28.64
CA ASP A 145 -2.79 20.31 28.09
C ASP A 145 -3.52 20.92 26.86
N GLY A 146 -4.67 20.36 26.49
CA GLY A 146 -5.47 20.78 25.33
C GLY A 146 -4.98 20.22 23.99
N SER A 147 -3.92 19.43 23.96
CA SER A 147 -3.43 18.80 22.73
C SER A 147 -4.37 17.67 22.27
N TYR A 148 -4.38 17.43 20.97
CA TYR A 148 -5.22 16.41 20.36
C TYR A 148 -4.54 15.04 20.36
N LEU A 149 -5.35 13.99 20.35
CA LEU A 149 -4.92 12.62 20.19
C LEU A 149 -5.14 12.17 18.73
N TYR A 150 -4.53 11.06 18.34
CA TYR A 150 -4.72 10.46 17.03
C TYR A 150 -6.20 10.21 16.71
N ILE A 151 -6.97 9.71 17.66
CA ILE A 151 -8.41 9.48 17.47
C ILE A 151 -9.17 10.78 17.09
N THR A 152 -8.77 11.92 17.64
CA THR A 152 -9.41 13.23 17.35
C THR A 152 -9.06 13.71 15.95
N THR A 153 -7.82 13.50 15.53
CA THR A 153 -7.35 13.80 14.17
C THR A 153 -8.05 12.90 13.15
N ASP A 154 -8.19 11.61 13.46
CA ASP A 154 -8.88 10.64 12.60
C ASP A 154 -10.39 10.92 12.48
N LEU A 155 -11.05 11.33 13.55
CA LEU A 155 -12.45 11.81 13.51
C LEU A 155 -12.60 13.02 12.59
N ALA A 156 -11.68 14.00 12.69
CA ALA A 156 -11.70 15.16 11.82
C ALA A 156 -11.41 14.78 10.36
N THR A 157 -10.51 13.82 10.13
CA THR A 157 -10.22 13.26 8.80
C THR A 157 -11.43 12.55 8.21
N ALA A 158 -12.14 11.73 8.99
CA ALA A 158 -13.38 11.09 8.56
C ALA A 158 -14.46 12.13 8.22
N SER A 159 -14.58 13.20 9.03
CA SER A 159 -15.48 14.31 8.73
C SER A 159 -15.16 15.00 7.41
N LYS A 160 -13.86 15.23 7.14
CA LYS A 160 -13.39 15.83 5.88
C LYS A 160 -13.72 14.92 4.70
N ARG A 161 -13.37 13.63 4.79
CA ARG A 161 -13.63 12.64 3.72
C ARG A 161 -15.12 12.54 3.41
N ASN A 162 -15.97 12.46 4.42
CA ASN A 162 -17.43 12.40 4.24
C ASN A 162 -18.00 13.62 3.52
N LYS A 163 -17.36 14.79 3.62
CA LYS A 163 -17.82 16.04 2.97
C LYS A 163 -17.24 16.21 1.57
N GLU A 164 -16.01 15.81 1.35
CA GLU A 164 -15.25 16.16 0.14
C GLU A 164 -15.18 15.03 -0.88
N ILE A 165 -15.31 13.76 -0.44
CA ILE A 165 -15.16 12.60 -1.28
C ILE A 165 -16.44 11.76 -1.25
N PRO A 166 -17.19 11.62 -2.36
CA PRO A 166 -18.29 10.67 -2.44
C PRO A 166 -17.79 9.22 -2.26
N HIS A 167 -18.33 8.52 -1.27
CA HIS A 167 -17.99 7.11 -1.01
C HIS A 167 -19.09 6.42 -0.20
N ASP A 168 -19.16 5.10 -0.30
CA ASP A 168 -20.01 4.24 0.52
C ASP A 168 -19.20 3.46 1.55
N LYS A 169 -17.95 3.17 1.23
CA LYS A 169 -17.03 2.38 2.05
C LYS A 169 -15.66 3.04 2.14
N VAL A 170 -15.03 2.97 3.31
CA VAL A 170 -13.66 3.41 3.57
C VAL A 170 -12.82 2.24 4.05
N LEU A 171 -11.74 1.95 3.34
CA LEU A 171 -10.76 0.93 3.72
C LEU A 171 -9.53 1.63 4.35
N TYR A 172 -9.23 1.31 5.59
CA TYR A 172 -8.04 1.77 6.29
C TYR A 172 -6.95 0.68 6.22
N VAL A 173 -6.02 0.84 5.29
CA VAL A 173 -4.93 -0.11 5.06
C VAL A 173 -3.75 0.26 5.94
N THR A 174 -3.55 -0.46 7.05
CA THR A 174 -2.49 -0.18 8.03
C THR A 174 -1.98 -1.45 8.70
N ASP A 175 -0.92 -1.32 9.51
CA ASP A 175 -0.37 -2.42 10.27
C ASP A 175 -1.39 -3.07 11.23
N ASN A 176 -1.36 -4.38 11.35
CA ASN A 176 -2.23 -5.16 12.26
C ASN A 176 -2.19 -4.68 13.71
N ARG A 177 -1.07 -4.08 14.16
CA ARG A 177 -0.92 -3.53 15.51
C ARG A 177 -1.85 -2.36 15.79
N GLN A 178 -2.39 -1.71 14.77
CA GLN A 178 -3.33 -0.60 14.89
C GLN A 178 -4.81 -1.04 14.95
N LYS A 179 -5.09 -2.34 14.94
CA LYS A 179 -6.45 -2.88 14.92
C LYS A 179 -7.35 -2.30 16.01
N LEU A 180 -6.88 -2.26 17.26
CA LEU A 180 -7.65 -1.73 18.38
C LEU A 180 -8.00 -0.24 18.20
N HIS A 181 -7.05 0.54 17.67
CA HIS A 181 -7.27 1.96 17.38
C HIS A 181 -8.42 2.15 16.37
N PHE A 182 -8.42 1.38 15.27
CA PHE A 182 -9.50 1.49 14.26
C PHE A 182 -10.83 0.95 14.76
N GLU A 183 -10.86 -0.10 15.57
CA GLU A 183 -12.08 -0.55 16.25
C GLU A 183 -12.68 0.58 17.11
N GLN A 184 -11.85 1.29 17.88
CA GLN A 184 -12.27 2.44 18.66
C GLN A 184 -12.71 3.61 17.79
N LEU A 185 -12.02 3.88 16.68
CA LEU A 185 -12.41 4.92 15.73
C LEU A 185 -13.80 4.65 15.14
N PHE A 186 -14.06 3.42 14.67
CA PHE A 186 -15.34 3.07 14.06
C PHE A 186 -16.51 3.12 15.05
N GLN A 187 -16.28 2.69 16.30
CA GLN A 187 -17.25 2.87 17.38
C GLN A 187 -17.51 4.36 17.66
N SER A 188 -16.47 5.19 17.64
CA SER A 188 -16.57 6.63 17.86
C SER A 188 -17.35 7.32 16.75
N LEU A 189 -17.11 6.97 15.48
CA LEU A 189 -17.84 7.52 14.35
C LEU A 189 -19.35 7.27 14.49
N LYS A 190 -19.73 6.06 14.87
CA LYS A 190 -21.13 5.70 15.14
C LYS A 190 -21.69 6.46 16.35
N PHE A 191 -20.95 6.51 17.45
CA PHE A 191 -21.38 7.20 18.67
C PHE A 191 -21.58 8.71 18.48
N PHE A 192 -20.68 9.33 17.70
CA PHE A 192 -20.73 10.77 17.42
C PHE A 192 -21.67 11.14 16.26
N ASP A 193 -22.52 10.23 15.80
CA ASP A 193 -23.50 10.44 14.72
C ASP A 193 -22.87 10.91 13.40
N PHE A 194 -21.67 10.42 13.07
CA PHE A 194 -21.12 10.60 11.74
C PHE A 194 -21.97 9.87 10.69
N PRO A 195 -21.96 10.31 9.42
CA PRO A 195 -22.70 9.62 8.37
C PRO A 195 -22.49 8.11 8.40
N ASP A 196 -23.56 7.35 8.26
CA ASP A 196 -23.54 5.89 8.26
C ASP A 196 -22.85 5.39 6.99
N LYS A 197 -21.61 5.03 7.11
CA LYS A 197 -20.74 4.50 6.06
C LYS A 197 -20.13 3.18 6.52
N GLU A 198 -19.74 2.35 5.57
CA GLU A 198 -18.99 1.13 5.88
C GLU A 198 -17.51 1.50 6.12
N TYR A 199 -16.98 1.14 7.27
CA TYR A 199 -15.56 1.33 7.61
C TYR A 199 -14.92 -0.02 7.88
N GLU A 200 -13.79 -0.29 7.26
CA GLU A 200 -13.06 -1.55 7.43
C GLU A 200 -11.57 -1.30 7.64
N HIS A 201 -10.99 -1.97 8.63
CA HIS A 201 -9.54 -2.00 8.84
C HIS A 201 -8.91 -3.18 8.09
N ILE A 202 -8.11 -2.87 7.10
CA ILE A 202 -7.34 -3.83 6.31
C ILE A 202 -5.94 -3.93 6.92
N GLY A 203 -5.84 -4.71 7.98
CA GLY A 203 -4.56 -4.91 8.66
C GLY A 203 -3.61 -5.80 7.87
N PHE A 204 -2.31 -5.45 7.86
CA PHE A 204 -1.26 -6.27 7.25
C PHE A 204 -0.15 -6.59 8.26
N GLY A 205 0.57 -7.69 8.00
CA GLY A 205 1.72 -8.14 8.79
C GLY A 205 3.02 -7.42 8.41
N THR A 206 4.11 -7.84 9.03
CA THR A 206 5.44 -7.26 8.79
C THR A 206 6.22 -8.04 7.74
N ILE A 207 7.08 -7.32 7.01
CA ILE A 207 8.07 -7.93 6.13
C ILE A 207 9.36 -8.13 6.94
N ASN A 208 9.83 -9.37 6.99
CA ASN A 208 10.94 -9.77 7.83
C ASN A 208 12.14 -10.26 7.00
N ASP A 209 13.33 -10.26 7.62
CA ASP A 209 14.53 -10.88 7.09
C ASP A 209 14.47 -12.41 7.18
N SER A 210 15.47 -13.10 6.66
CA SER A 210 15.59 -14.57 6.71
C SER A 210 15.59 -15.13 8.13
N LYS A 211 15.96 -14.33 9.14
CA LYS A 211 15.99 -14.70 10.57
C LYS A 211 14.67 -14.42 11.29
N GLY A 212 13.71 -13.77 10.62
CA GLY A 212 12.41 -13.41 11.18
C GLY A 212 12.39 -12.08 11.94
N ASN A 213 13.42 -11.24 11.79
CA ASN A 213 13.41 -9.88 12.31
C ASN A 213 12.89 -8.92 11.24
N PRO A 214 12.33 -7.75 11.61
CA PRO A 214 12.00 -6.72 10.64
C PRO A 214 13.20 -6.41 9.74
N LEU A 215 12.94 -6.21 8.43
CA LEU A 215 13.98 -5.92 7.46
C LEU A 215 14.84 -4.74 7.91
N LYS A 216 16.16 -4.94 7.87
CA LYS A 216 17.17 -3.95 8.26
C LYS A 216 18.25 -3.81 7.19
N THR A 217 18.84 -2.63 7.10
CA THR A 217 20.07 -2.42 6.33
C THR A 217 21.23 -3.23 6.93
N ARG A 218 22.31 -3.43 6.16
CA ARG A 218 23.53 -4.13 6.62
C ARG A 218 24.14 -3.46 7.87
N ASP A 219 23.96 -2.16 8.03
CA ASP A 219 24.45 -1.38 9.16
C ASP A 219 23.47 -1.32 10.35
N GLY A 220 22.38 -2.10 10.31
CA GLY A 220 21.42 -2.25 11.40
C GLY A 220 20.27 -1.25 11.43
N GLY A 221 20.19 -0.33 10.47
CA GLY A 221 19.03 0.55 10.25
C GLY A 221 17.84 -0.19 9.61
N ASN A 222 16.66 0.41 9.60
CA ASN A 222 15.53 -0.12 8.87
C ASN A 222 15.80 -0.02 7.35
N LEU A 223 15.50 -1.09 6.60
CA LEU A 223 15.57 -1.06 5.15
C LEU A 223 14.43 -0.20 4.61
N LYS A 224 14.75 0.80 3.81
CA LYS A 224 13.77 1.66 3.17
C LYS A 224 13.20 0.97 1.93
N LEU A 225 11.99 1.37 1.53
CA LEU A 225 11.37 0.85 0.33
C LEU A 225 12.19 1.17 -0.94
N VAL A 226 12.79 2.36 -1.00
CA VAL A 226 13.68 2.75 -2.11
C VAL A 226 14.93 1.87 -2.17
N ASP A 227 15.54 1.54 -1.01
CA ASP A 227 16.71 0.66 -0.96
C ASP A 227 16.35 -0.78 -1.43
N LEU A 228 15.14 -1.24 -1.06
CA LEU A 228 14.63 -2.54 -1.48
C LEU A 228 14.42 -2.57 -3.00
N TYR A 229 13.83 -1.50 -3.55
CA TYR A 229 13.67 -1.34 -4.99
C TYR A 229 15.03 -1.34 -5.70
N ASP A 230 15.99 -0.52 -5.26
CA ASP A 230 17.31 -0.40 -5.88
C ASP A 230 18.09 -1.72 -5.85
N GLN A 231 18.03 -2.44 -4.72
CA GLN A 231 18.66 -3.75 -4.61
C GLN A 231 18.02 -4.77 -5.56
N SER A 232 16.68 -4.77 -5.65
CA SER A 232 15.93 -5.65 -6.54
C SER A 232 16.22 -5.32 -8.01
N PHE A 233 16.23 -4.04 -8.37
CA PHE A 233 16.53 -3.58 -9.72
C PHE A 233 17.94 -4.00 -10.17
N LYS A 234 18.95 -3.74 -9.34
CA LYS A 234 20.35 -4.14 -9.62
C LYS A 234 20.48 -5.65 -9.79
N TYR A 235 19.86 -6.41 -8.89
CA TYR A 235 19.90 -7.87 -8.97
C TYR A 235 19.25 -8.40 -10.26
N ILE A 236 18.07 -7.89 -10.62
CA ILE A 236 17.35 -8.28 -11.84
C ILE A 236 18.16 -7.86 -13.09
N GLN A 237 18.80 -6.69 -13.08
CA GLN A 237 19.66 -6.21 -14.14
C GLN A 237 20.89 -7.14 -14.35
N GLU A 238 21.51 -7.61 -13.27
CA GLU A 238 22.67 -8.52 -13.33
C GLU A 238 22.30 -9.87 -13.95
N ILE A 239 21.14 -10.43 -13.61
CA ILE A 239 20.70 -11.72 -14.16
C ILE A 239 20.05 -11.60 -15.54
N ASN A 240 19.67 -10.39 -15.98
CA ASN A 240 19.02 -10.11 -17.27
C ASN A 240 19.71 -8.95 -18.00
N ASN A 241 21.01 -9.00 -18.14
CA ASN A 241 21.85 -7.91 -18.66
C ASN A 241 21.58 -7.50 -20.13
N SER A 242 20.76 -8.25 -20.86
CA SER A 242 20.37 -7.97 -22.25
C SER A 242 19.04 -7.23 -22.39
N LEU A 243 18.27 -7.07 -21.29
CA LEU A 243 16.99 -6.41 -21.33
C LEU A 243 17.14 -4.87 -21.27
N PRO A 244 16.26 -4.12 -21.93
CA PRO A 244 16.14 -2.68 -21.75
C PRO A 244 15.84 -2.30 -20.30
N LEU A 245 16.28 -1.13 -19.85
CA LEU A 245 16.05 -0.65 -18.47
C LEU A 245 14.57 -0.57 -18.10
N GLU A 246 13.71 -0.22 -19.05
CA GLU A 246 12.25 -0.15 -18.87
C GLU A 246 11.66 -1.53 -18.55
N GLU A 247 12.13 -2.59 -19.24
CA GLU A 247 11.70 -3.96 -18.94
C GLU A 247 12.23 -4.44 -17.58
N ILE A 248 13.45 -4.06 -17.20
CA ILE A 248 14.01 -4.35 -15.88
C ILE A 248 13.20 -3.65 -14.78
N HIS A 249 12.78 -2.41 -15.00
CA HIS A 249 11.89 -1.67 -14.11
C HIS A 249 10.56 -2.40 -13.92
N CYS A 250 9.89 -2.76 -15.01
CA CYS A 250 8.64 -3.52 -14.99
C CYS A 250 8.79 -4.86 -14.25
N LEU A 251 9.86 -5.62 -14.51
CA LEU A 251 10.15 -6.86 -13.79
C LEU A 251 10.38 -6.63 -12.30
N THR A 252 11.06 -5.54 -11.93
CA THR A 252 11.32 -5.18 -10.53
C THR A 252 10.02 -4.92 -9.79
N ASN A 253 9.14 -4.11 -10.38
CA ASN A 253 7.83 -3.81 -9.79
C ASN A 253 6.97 -5.07 -9.69
N THR A 254 6.97 -5.91 -10.73
CA THR A 254 6.27 -7.20 -10.71
C THR A 254 6.78 -8.11 -9.59
N VAL A 255 8.10 -8.22 -9.41
CA VAL A 255 8.70 -9.07 -8.36
C VAL A 255 8.32 -8.55 -6.97
N LEU A 256 8.46 -7.26 -6.72
CA LEU A 256 8.13 -6.68 -5.41
C LEU A 256 6.64 -6.80 -5.09
N THR A 257 5.78 -6.37 -6.01
CA THR A 257 4.34 -6.37 -5.82
C THR A 257 3.78 -7.79 -5.69
N PHE A 258 4.17 -8.71 -6.59
CA PHE A 258 3.67 -10.08 -6.54
C PHE A 258 4.15 -10.84 -5.30
N SER A 259 5.39 -10.64 -4.86
CA SER A 259 5.91 -11.31 -3.65
C SER A 259 5.20 -10.87 -2.38
N ASP A 260 4.73 -9.64 -2.32
CA ASP A 260 3.88 -9.14 -1.24
C ASP A 260 2.45 -9.72 -1.34
N LEU A 261 1.84 -9.61 -2.51
CA LEU A 261 0.44 -9.98 -2.72
C LEU A 261 0.19 -11.49 -2.75
N ILE A 262 1.18 -12.35 -3.03
CA ILE A 262 1.00 -13.82 -3.04
C ILE A 262 0.84 -14.39 -1.62
N THR A 263 1.28 -13.67 -0.62
CA THR A 263 1.17 -14.04 0.79
C THR A 263 -0.13 -13.47 1.38
N ASN A 264 -0.75 -14.22 2.31
CA ASN A 264 -1.89 -13.67 3.03
C ASN A 264 -1.45 -12.44 3.83
N ARG A 265 -2.06 -11.27 3.56
CA ARG A 265 -1.71 -9.99 4.17
C ARG A 265 -1.69 -9.98 5.70
N LYS A 266 -2.46 -10.86 6.35
CA LYS A 266 -2.56 -10.94 7.81
C LYS A 266 -1.37 -11.63 8.45
N THR A 267 -0.48 -12.22 7.66
CA THR A 267 0.69 -12.97 8.15
C THR A 267 1.98 -12.22 7.86
N ASP A 268 2.91 -12.31 8.79
CA ASP A 268 4.27 -11.85 8.55
C ASP A 268 4.96 -12.76 7.53
N TYR A 269 5.74 -12.20 6.64
CA TYR A 269 6.50 -13.01 5.68
C TYR A 269 7.97 -12.60 5.62
N LYS A 270 8.80 -13.52 5.10
CA LYS A 270 10.23 -13.29 4.91
C LYS A 270 10.48 -12.91 3.46
N PHE A 271 11.06 -11.74 3.26
CA PHE A 271 11.49 -11.32 1.94
C PHE A 271 12.84 -11.97 1.60
N ASP A 272 12.88 -12.64 0.46
CA ASP A 272 14.06 -13.32 -0.07
C ASP A 272 14.13 -13.02 -1.57
N LEU A 273 15.01 -12.12 -1.94
CA LEU A 273 15.13 -11.62 -3.32
C LEU A 273 15.49 -12.74 -4.30
N GLU A 274 16.42 -13.62 -3.94
CA GLU A 274 16.83 -14.74 -4.79
C GLU A 274 15.66 -15.70 -5.06
N LYS A 275 14.85 -15.97 -4.04
CA LYS A 275 13.65 -16.81 -4.17
C LYS A 275 12.60 -16.14 -5.03
N PHE A 276 12.34 -14.83 -4.82
CA PHE A 276 11.26 -14.13 -5.51
C PHE A 276 11.58 -13.75 -6.96
N THR A 277 12.86 -13.72 -7.33
CA THR A 277 13.31 -13.52 -8.72
C THR A 277 13.51 -14.84 -9.50
N ASN A 278 13.22 -15.98 -8.88
CA ASN A 278 13.35 -17.27 -9.56
C ASN A 278 12.31 -17.40 -10.68
N VAL A 279 12.73 -17.94 -11.82
CA VAL A 279 11.86 -18.23 -12.97
C VAL A 279 10.93 -19.43 -12.76
N SER A 280 11.01 -20.09 -11.63
CA SER A 280 10.16 -21.22 -11.23
C SER A 280 9.53 -20.99 -9.85
N GLY A 281 8.37 -21.58 -9.59
CA GLY A 281 7.64 -21.40 -8.34
C GLY A 281 6.69 -20.21 -8.36
N LYS A 282 6.18 -19.84 -7.18
CA LYS A 282 5.20 -18.74 -7.01
C LYS A 282 5.89 -17.37 -7.01
N THR A 283 6.30 -16.92 -8.19
CA THR A 283 7.04 -15.66 -8.37
C THR A 283 6.41 -14.78 -9.44
N GLY A 284 6.62 -13.46 -9.34
CA GLY A 284 6.16 -12.50 -10.36
C GLY A 284 6.76 -12.78 -11.74
N ILE A 285 8.04 -13.14 -11.78
CA ILE A 285 8.72 -13.50 -13.05
C ILE A 285 8.05 -14.71 -13.71
N TYR A 286 7.66 -15.72 -12.95
CA TYR A 286 7.01 -16.90 -13.49
C TYR A 286 5.69 -16.59 -14.20
N VAL A 287 4.82 -15.80 -13.57
CA VAL A 287 3.51 -15.46 -14.16
C VAL A 287 3.67 -14.54 -15.36
N GLN A 288 4.60 -13.58 -15.31
CA GLN A 288 4.88 -12.69 -16.42
C GLN A 288 5.50 -13.44 -17.61
N TYR A 289 6.39 -14.40 -17.35
CA TYR A 289 6.98 -15.25 -18.38
C TYR A 289 5.90 -16.09 -19.11
N ALA A 290 4.93 -16.62 -18.39
CA ALA A 290 3.82 -17.36 -19.02
C ALA A 290 3.02 -16.47 -19.98
N GLN A 291 2.73 -15.22 -19.58
CA GLN A 291 2.00 -14.26 -20.41
C GLN A 291 2.82 -13.84 -21.64
N VAL A 292 4.09 -13.48 -21.48
CA VAL A 292 4.97 -13.11 -22.60
C VAL A 292 5.10 -14.27 -23.60
N ARG A 293 5.19 -15.52 -23.11
CA ARG A 293 5.21 -16.72 -23.95
C ARG A 293 3.91 -16.86 -24.74
N ALA A 294 2.77 -16.63 -24.11
CA ALA A 294 1.47 -16.69 -24.79
C ALA A 294 1.36 -15.60 -25.87
N SER A 295 1.72 -14.38 -25.57
CA SER A 295 1.70 -13.25 -26.51
C SER A 295 2.59 -13.50 -27.72
N LYS A 296 3.85 -13.92 -27.49
CA LYS A 296 4.79 -14.27 -28.58
C LYS A 296 4.30 -15.43 -29.43
N LEU A 297 3.58 -16.38 -28.85
CA LEU A 297 2.98 -17.47 -29.61
C LEU A 297 1.94 -16.92 -30.58
N ILE A 298 1.02 -16.07 -30.13
CA ILE A 298 -0.01 -15.46 -30.99
C ILE A 298 0.61 -14.53 -32.04
N GLU A 299 1.56 -13.66 -31.67
CA GLU A 299 2.27 -12.77 -32.60
C GLU A 299 2.99 -13.54 -33.72
N SER A 300 3.48 -14.72 -33.42
CA SER A 300 4.20 -15.57 -34.39
C SER A 300 3.28 -16.34 -35.34
N MET A 301 1.95 -16.23 -35.15
CA MET A 301 0.94 -16.84 -36.00
C MET A 301 0.41 -15.78 -36.96
N GLU A 302 0.47 -16.10 -38.28
CA GLU A 302 -0.25 -15.33 -39.28
C GLU A 302 -1.76 -15.66 -39.10
N LEU A 303 -2.48 -14.73 -38.42
CA LEU A 303 -3.91 -14.85 -38.24
C LEU A 303 -4.60 -14.27 -39.48
N ASP A 304 -5.10 -15.12 -40.36
CA ASP A 304 -6.00 -14.71 -41.43
C ASP A 304 -7.34 -14.24 -40.82
N GLU A 305 -7.66 -12.95 -40.97
CA GLU A 305 -8.90 -12.37 -40.45
C GLU A 305 -10.17 -13.03 -41.05
N GLU A 306 -10.06 -13.66 -42.21
CA GLU A 306 -11.21 -14.23 -42.96
C GLU A 306 -11.53 -15.69 -42.66
N GLY A 307 -10.74 -16.41 -41.83
CA GLY A 307 -10.84 -17.87 -41.75
C GLY A 307 -10.98 -18.48 -40.36
N GLN A 308 -11.49 -17.76 -39.33
CA GLN A 308 -11.70 -18.42 -38.03
C GLN A 308 -12.77 -19.51 -38.14
N ASN A 309 -12.34 -20.76 -38.21
CA ASN A 309 -13.22 -21.91 -38.18
C ASN A 309 -13.84 -22.05 -36.78
N ASN A 310 -15.08 -21.61 -36.61
CA ASN A 310 -15.83 -21.67 -35.35
C ASN A 310 -16.29 -23.09 -34.95
N LYS A 311 -15.80 -24.12 -35.62
CA LYS A 311 -16.15 -25.49 -35.27
C LYS A 311 -15.37 -25.90 -34.02
N LEU A 312 -16.11 -26.19 -32.93
CA LEU A 312 -15.53 -26.74 -31.73
C LEU A 312 -15.18 -28.21 -31.88
N VAL A 313 -13.97 -28.57 -31.47
CA VAL A 313 -13.49 -29.95 -31.34
C VAL A 313 -13.48 -30.40 -29.89
N PRO A 314 -13.56 -31.71 -29.59
CA PRO A 314 -13.47 -32.19 -28.22
C PRO A 314 -12.17 -31.76 -27.56
N LEU A 315 -12.25 -31.20 -26.36
CA LEU A 315 -11.08 -30.82 -25.58
C LEU A 315 -10.36 -32.03 -24.97
N GLY A 316 -9.05 -32.09 -25.12
CA GLY A 316 -8.21 -32.98 -24.35
C GLY A 316 -8.25 -32.62 -22.86
N GLU A 317 -7.60 -33.43 -22.03
CA GLU A 317 -7.59 -33.20 -20.57
C GLU A 317 -6.88 -31.90 -20.19
N ILE A 318 -5.75 -31.60 -20.84
CA ILE A 318 -4.94 -30.42 -20.56
C ILE A 318 -5.68 -29.14 -20.97
N GLU A 319 -6.30 -29.11 -22.17
CA GLU A 319 -7.11 -27.98 -22.62
C GLU A 319 -8.30 -27.75 -21.69
N ARG A 320 -8.97 -28.84 -21.31
CA ARG A 320 -10.12 -28.76 -20.40
C ARG A 320 -9.74 -28.18 -19.06
N ASN A 321 -8.62 -28.61 -18.50
CA ASN A 321 -8.14 -28.10 -17.22
C ASN A 321 -7.83 -26.58 -17.30
N LEU A 322 -7.21 -26.13 -18.39
CA LEU A 322 -6.95 -24.70 -18.60
C LEU A 322 -8.27 -23.91 -18.76
N VAL A 323 -9.19 -24.36 -19.60
CA VAL A 323 -10.48 -23.69 -19.82
C VAL A 323 -11.29 -23.62 -18.52
N MET A 324 -11.33 -24.70 -17.74
CA MET A 324 -12.00 -24.72 -16.43
C MET A 324 -11.30 -23.81 -15.42
N GLY A 325 -9.97 -23.78 -15.45
CA GLY A 325 -9.17 -22.84 -14.63
C GLY A 325 -9.50 -21.39 -14.94
N LEU A 326 -9.54 -21.03 -16.23
CA LEU A 326 -9.90 -19.67 -16.67
C LEU A 326 -11.34 -19.31 -16.27
N GLY A 327 -12.28 -20.25 -16.35
CA GLY A 327 -13.68 -20.04 -15.98
C GLY A 327 -13.91 -19.73 -14.49
N ASN A 328 -12.94 -19.96 -13.62
CA ASN A 328 -13.06 -19.68 -12.18
C ASN A 328 -12.75 -18.22 -11.78
N ILE A 329 -12.49 -17.33 -12.73
CA ILE A 329 -12.07 -15.96 -12.44
C ILE A 329 -13.06 -15.20 -11.54
N GLU A 330 -14.36 -15.30 -11.81
CA GLU A 330 -15.40 -14.63 -11.01
C GLU A 330 -15.34 -15.07 -9.54
N PHE A 331 -15.17 -16.37 -9.29
CA PHE A 331 -15.07 -16.91 -7.94
C PHE A 331 -13.89 -16.29 -7.17
N PHE A 332 -12.71 -16.18 -7.81
CA PHE A 332 -11.52 -15.61 -7.14
C PHE A 332 -11.59 -14.10 -7.00
N LEU A 333 -12.24 -13.38 -7.92
CA LEU A 333 -12.54 -11.96 -7.79
C LEU A 333 -13.46 -11.72 -6.59
N ASP A 334 -14.58 -12.42 -6.52
CA ASP A 334 -15.54 -12.30 -5.42
C ASP A 334 -14.91 -12.65 -4.06
N LEU A 335 -14.11 -13.72 -4.02
CA LEU A 335 -13.41 -14.15 -2.81
C LEU A 335 -12.41 -13.09 -2.32
N SER A 336 -11.64 -12.49 -3.26
CA SER A 336 -10.68 -11.44 -2.95
C SER A 336 -11.36 -10.16 -2.48
N LEU A 337 -12.43 -9.74 -3.14
CA LEU A 337 -13.20 -8.56 -2.77
C LEU A 337 -13.89 -8.73 -1.42
N LYS A 338 -14.58 -9.86 -1.21
CA LYS A 338 -15.32 -10.13 0.02
C LYS A 338 -14.43 -10.15 1.27
N ASN A 339 -13.20 -10.66 1.13
CA ASN A 339 -12.28 -10.79 2.25
C ASN A 339 -11.25 -9.66 2.31
N SER A 340 -11.22 -8.78 1.31
CA SER A 340 -10.15 -7.79 1.11
C SER A 340 -8.75 -8.45 1.13
N GLU A 341 -8.62 -9.59 0.43
CA GLU A 341 -7.43 -10.45 0.45
C GLU A 341 -6.93 -10.73 -0.98
N PRO A 342 -6.03 -9.91 -1.53
CA PRO A 342 -5.54 -10.02 -2.91
C PRO A 342 -4.76 -11.30 -3.19
N HIS A 343 -4.27 -12.00 -2.16
CA HIS A 343 -3.51 -13.25 -2.34
C HIS A 343 -4.35 -14.35 -3.03
N HIS A 344 -5.67 -14.30 -2.98
CA HIS A 344 -6.52 -15.24 -3.72
C HIS A 344 -6.37 -15.04 -5.23
N LEU A 345 -6.34 -13.79 -5.70
CA LEU A 345 -6.09 -13.48 -7.11
C LEU A 345 -4.65 -13.80 -7.53
N ALA A 346 -3.67 -13.50 -6.69
CA ALA A 346 -2.27 -13.82 -6.99
C ALA A 346 -2.05 -15.33 -7.10
N ASN A 347 -2.65 -16.14 -6.22
CA ASN A 347 -2.60 -17.60 -6.34
C ASN A 347 -3.34 -18.09 -7.58
N TYR A 348 -4.52 -17.54 -7.89
CA TYR A 348 -5.25 -17.87 -9.12
C TYR A 348 -4.41 -17.58 -10.37
N LEU A 349 -3.76 -16.42 -10.45
CA LEU A 349 -2.87 -16.07 -11.56
C LEU A 349 -1.72 -17.08 -11.72
N TYR A 350 -1.12 -17.49 -10.61
CA TYR A 350 -0.10 -18.54 -10.62
C TYR A 350 -0.64 -19.87 -11.13
N ASP A 351 -1.84 -20.30 -10.67
CA ASP A 351 -2.44 -21.57 -11.04
C ASP A 351 -2.81 -21.61 -12.53
N ILE A 352 -3.42 -20.56 -13.08
CA ILE A 352 -3.70 -20.51 -14.53
C ILE A 352 -2.42 -20.44 -15.37
N SER A 353 -1.36 -19.80 -14.85
CA SER A 353 -0.05 -19.79 -15.52
C SER A 353 0.59 -21.19 -15.57
N ASN A 354 0.45 -22.00 -14.52
CA ASN A 354 0.87 -23.39 -14.51
C ASN A 354 0.09 -24.23 -15.55
N LEU A 355 -1.23 -24.06 -15.58
CA LEU A 355 -2.08 -24.76 -16.54
C LEU A 355 -1.72 -24.38 -17.98
N PHE A 356 -1.48 -23.08 -18.22
CA PHE A 356 -1.04 -22.60 -19.53
C PHE A 356 0.34 -23.14 -19.91
N ASN A 357 1.31 -23.14 -19.00
CA ASN A 357 2.63 -23.70 -19.30
C ASN A 357 2.56 -25.19 -19.66
N SER A 358 1.70 -25.98 -19.00
CA SER A 358 1.44 -27.37 -19.34
C SER A 358 0.81 -27.50 -20.71
N PHE A 359 -0.19 -26.69 -21.02
CA PHE A 359 -0.84 -26.61 -22.32
C PHE A 359 0.14 -26.23 -23.45
N TYR A 360 1.00 -25.25 -23.22
CA TYR A 360 2.00 -24.80 -24.16
C TYR A 360 3.05 -25.89 -24.48
N GLN A 361 3.46 -26.66 -23.47
CA GLN A 361 4.44 -27.76 -23.65
C GLN A 361 3.85 -28.95 -24.41
N ASP A 362 2.60 -29.29 -24.16
CA ASP A 362 1.90 -30.39 -24.81
C ASP A 362 1.52 -30.08 -26.27
N SER A 363 1.23 -28.80 -26.55
CA SER A 363 0.64 -28.37 -27.82
C SER A 363 1.64 -27.62 -28.69
N ASN A 364 2.14 -28.27 -29.76
CA ASN A 364 2.88 -27.53 -30.79
C ASN A 364 1.89 -26.94 -31.80
N ILE A 365 1.19 -25.84 -31.41
CA ILE A 365 0.07 -25.25 -32.16
C ILE A 365 0.45 -24.91 -33.61
N LYS A 366 1.73 -24.52 -33.87
CA LYS A 366 2.22 -24.23 -35.22
C LYS A 366 2.24 -25.43 -36.17
N LYS A 367 2.25 -26.64 -35.63
CA LYS A 367 2.32 -27.89 -36.42
C LYS A 367 0.98 -28.60 -36.54
N ILE A 368 -0.09 -28.07 -36.00
CA ILE A 368 -1.43 -28.66 -36.08
C ILE A 368 -1.99 -28.43 -37.49
N GLU A 369 -2.27 -29.50 -38.18
CA GLU A 369 -2.81 -29.48 -39.54
C GLU A 369 -4.34 -29.26 -39.56
N ASP A 370 -5.06 -29.78 -38.54
CA ASP A 370 -6.50 -29.55 -38.41
C ASP A 370 -6.76 -28.10 -38.03
N GLU A 371 -7.42 -27.39 -38.93
CA GLU A 371 -7.70 -25.98 -38.79
C GLU A 371 -8.65 -25.67 -37.61
N ALA A 372 -9.63 -26.53 -37.33
CA ALA A 372 -10.56 -26.37 -36.25
C ALA A 372 -9.85 -26.53 -34.88
N GLU A 373 -9.00 -27.54 -34.75
CA GLU A 373 -8.18 -27.76 -33.55
C GLU A 373 -7.21 -26.61 -33.34
N ARG A 374 -6.50 -26.16 -34.38
CA ARG A 374 -5.58 -25.03 -34.32
C ARG A 374 -6.29 -23.76 -33.90
N SER A 375 -7.42 -23.40 -34.50
CA SER A 375 -8.22 -22.22 -34.16
C SER A 375 -8.69 -22.28 -32.72
N GLN A 376 -9.14 -23.44 -32.23
CA GLN A 376 -9.56 -23.61 -30.84
C GLN A 376 -8.41 -23.39 -29.85
N LYS A 377 -7.20 -23.90 -30.14
CA LYS A 377 -6.02 -23.67 -29.27
C LYS A 377 -5.54 -22.23 -29.30
N ILE A 378 -5.65 -21.54 -30.42
CA ILE A 378 -5.41 -20.08 -30.52
C ILE A 378 -6.41 -19.33 -29.64
N LEU A 379 -7.72 -19.66 -29.71
CA LEU A 379 -8.74 -19.06 -28.85
C LEU A 379 -8.42 -19.24 -27.35
N ILE A 380 -8.08 -20.46 -26.94
CA ILE A 380 -7.70 -20.76 -25.54
C ILE A 380 -6.48 -19.91 -25.09
N THR A 381 -5.47 -19.80 -25.97
CA THR A 381 -4.29 -18.94 -25.69
C THR A 381 -4.67 -17.47 -25.54
N THR A 382 -5.54 -16.97 -26.43
CA THR A 382 -6.03 -15.59 -26.39
C THR A 382 -6.84 -15.31 -25.12
N LEU A 383 -7.68 -16.24 -24.70
CA LEU A 383 -8.41 -16.14 -23.43
C LEU A 383 -7.46 -16.13 -22.24
N PHE A 384 -6.40 -16.96 -22.24
CA PHE A 384 -5.39 -16.91 -21.18
C PHE A 384 -4.71 -15.53 -21.12
N ILE A 385 -4.31 -14.95 -22.25
CA ILE A 385 -3.72 -13.60 -22.31
C ILE A 385 -4.68 -12.57 -21.70
N GLN A 386 -5.94 -12.58 -22.10
CA GLN A 386 -6.95 -11.61 -21.62
C GLN A 386 -7.18 -11.74 -20.11
N TYR A 387 -7.35 -12.96 -19.61
CA TYR A 387 -7.63 -13.19 -18.19
C TYR A 387 -6.41 -12.97 -17.31
N SER A 388 -5.22 -13.41 -17.73
CA SER A 388 -3.99 -13.12 -17.01
C SER A 388 -3.71 -11.61 -16.94
N HIS A 389 -3.89 -10.90 -18.05
CA HIS A 389 -3.75 -9.44 -18.10
C HIS A 389 -4.75 -8.73 -17.17
N LEU A 390 -6.02 -9.14 -17.18
CA LEU A 390 -7.04 -8.61 -16.28
C LEU A 390 -6.63 -8.78 -14.81
N VAL A 391 -6.18 -9.98 -14.44
CA VAL A 391 -5.77 -10.27 -13.06
C VAL A 391 -4.50 -9.50 -12.69
N MET A 392 -3.52 -9.43 -13.59
CA MET A 392 -2.30 -8.62 -13.38
C MET A 392 -2.65 -7.15 -13.16
N SER A 393 -3.53 -6.59 -13.98
CA SER A 393 -4.03 -5.22 -13.80
C SER A 393 -4.73 -5.00 -12.44
N CYS A 394 -5.55 -5.98 -11.98
CA CYS A 394 -6.17 -5.92 -10.65
C CYS A 394 -5.14 -5.97 -9.51
N LEU A 395 -3.99 -6.62 -9.73
CA LEU A 395 -2.90 -6.72 -8.77
C LEU A 395 -1.90 -5.55 -8.85
N GLY A 396 -2.00 -4.69 -9.87
CA GLY A 396 -1.06 -3.59 -10.10
C GLY A 396 0.33 -4.06 -10.59
N ILE A 397 0.37 -5.10 -11.42
CA ILE A 397 1.61 -5.66 -11.99
C ILE A 397 1.52 -5.80 -13.51
#